data_91e93d4e7712de4cfd9c3aa9bd10b478
#
_entry.id   91e93d4e7712de4cfd9c3aa9bd10b478
#
_cell.length_a   1.000
_cell.length_b   1.000
_cell.length_c   1.000
_cell.angle_alpha   90.00
_cell.angle_beta   90.00
_cell.angle_gamma   90.00
#
_symmetry.space_group_name_H-M   'P 1'
#
loop_
_entity.id
_entity.type
_entity.pdbx_description
1 polymer ?
#
loop_
_entity_poly.entity_id
_entity_poly.type
_entity_poly.pdbx_seq_one_letter_code
_entity_poly.pdbx_strand_id
1 'polypeptide(L)'
;LGDGVFELMVRSWLCLHGKATNKGLHKATVGYVAASAQAARSERILPLLTQEEADVFRRGRNSSPHTVSKAASRADYQTATAVEALFGYLYLQGRTDRLNELFCVMMEEN
;
A
#
# COMPACT_ATOMS: atom_id res chain seq x y z
N LEU A 1 -8.64 -8.02 0.60
CA LEU A 1 -7.57 -8.74 -0.11
C LEU A 1 -6.33 -7.89 -0.32
N GLY A 2 -6.49 -6.67 -0.80
CA GLY A 2 -5.36 -5.79 -1.07
C GLY A 2 -4.55 -5.42 0.17
N ASP A 3 -5.18 -5.33 1.34
CA ASP A 3 -4.48 -5.06 2.58
C ASP A 3 -3.54 -6.23 2.94
N GLY A 4 -4.00 -7.46 2.73
CA GLY A 4 -3.17 -8.65 2.93
C GLY A 4 -2.01 -8.71 1.94
N VAL A 5 -2.26 -8.37 0.68
CA VAL A 5 -1.22 -8.32 -0.35
C VAL A 5 -0.15 -7.29 0.02
N PHE A 6 -0.55 -6.08 0.39
CA PHE A 6 0.38 -5.02 0.75
C PHE A 6 1.19 -5.40 2.00
N GLU A 7 0.53 -5.93 3.02
CA GLU A 7 1.21 -6.35 4.24
C GLU A 7 2.21 -7.47 3.98
N LEU A 8 1.84 -8.45 3.15
CA LEU A 8 2.76 -9.54 2.79
C LEU A 8 4.01 -8.99 2.11
N MET A 9 3.83 -8.05 1.19
CA MET A 9 4.98 -7.44 0.49
C MET A 9 5.86 -6.65 1.46
N VAL A 10 5.27 -5.91 2.40
CA VAL A 10 6.02 -5.16 3.41
C VAL A 10 6.82 -6.11 4.30
N ARG A 11 6.19 -7.18 4.78
CA ARG A 11 6.87 -8.15 5.63
C ARG A 11 8.02 -8.85 4.91
N SER A 12 7.80 -9.21 3.64
CA SER A 12 8.85 -9.84 2.83
C SER A 12 10.02 -8.88 2.63
N TRP A 13 9.74 -7.62 2.33
CA TRP A 13 10.78 -6.60 2.15
C TRP A 13 11.59 -6.41 3.43
N LEU A 14 10.91 -6.33 4.57
CA LEU A 14 11.58 -6.16 5.86
C LEU A 14 12.47 -7.35 6.21
N CYS A 15 12.01 -8.57 5.92
CA CYS A 15 12.83 -9.77 6.13
C CYS A 15 14.11 -9.74 5.31
N LEU A 16 14.01 -9.30 4.04
CA LEU A 16 15.16 -9.18 3.16
C LEU A 16 16.13 -8.08 3.60
N HIS A 17 15.65 -7.09 4.35
CA HIS A 17 16.45 -5.96 4.82
C HIS A 17 16.83 -6.06 6.30
N GLY A 18 16.79 -7.25 6.88
CA GLY A 18 17.39 -7.54 8.17
C GLY A 18 16.51 -7.41 9.41
N LYS A 19 15.19 -7.30 9.25
CA LYS A 19 14.27 -7.27 10.38
C LYS A 19 13.86 -8.69 10.79
N ALA A 20 14.81 -9.41 11.39
CA ALA A 20 14.70 -10.87 11.57
C ALA A 20 13.89 -11.32 12.80
N THR A 21 13.66 -10.46 13.80
CA THR A 21 12.90 -10.86 14.99
C THR A 21 11.41 -10.65 14.78
N ASN A 22 10.57 -11.54 15.33
CA ASN A 22 9.11 -11.41 15.21
C ASN A 22 8.60 -10.09 15.75
N LYS A 23 9.11 -9.67 16.89
CA LYS A 23 8.69 -8.41 17.51
C LYS A 23 9.11 -7.19 16.69
N GLY A 24 10.34 -7.18 16.22
CA GLY A 24 10.84 -6.09 15.37
C GLY A 24 10.12 -6.04 14.04
N LEU A 25 9.84 -7.21 13.44
CA LEU A 25 9.12 -7.31 12.18
C LEU A 25 7.69 -6.77 12.32
N HIS A 26 7.00 -7.16 13.38
CA HIS A 26 5.63 -6.68 13.62
C HIS A 26 5.58 -5.17 13.79
N LYS A 27 6.45 -4.62 14.63
CA LYS A 27 6.51 -3.17 14.89
C LYS A 27 6.80 -2.38 13.61
N ALA A 28 7.77 -2.83 12.84
CA ALA A 28 8.12 -2.17 11.59
C ALA A 28 6.97 -2.28 10.57
N THR A 29 6.33 -3.45 10.48
CA THR A 29 5.21 -3.65 9.57
C THR A 29 4.07 -2.68 9.88
N VAL A 30 3.71 -2.54 11.16
CA VAL A 30 2.64 -1.62 11.59
C VAL A 30 2.94 -0.20 11.12
N GLY A 31 4.20 0.23 11.21
CA GLY A 31 4.59 1.56 10.73
C GLY A 31 4.39 1.74 9.23
N TYR A 32 4.69 0.72 8.44
CA TYR A 32 4.55 0.81 6.98
C TYR A 32 3.11 0.68 6.50
N VAL A 33 2.28 -0.13 7.17
CA VAL A 33 0.90 -0.34 6.74
C VAL A 33 -0.07 0.71 7.30
N ALA A 34 0.38 1.59 8.18
CA ALA A 34 -0.47 2.66 8.68
C ALA A 34 -0.95 3.56 7.54
N ALA A 35 -2.18 4.04 7.63
CA ALA A 35 -2.81 4.81 6.56
C ALA A 35 -1.99 6.04 6.16
N SER A 36 -1.42 6.76 7.11
CA SER A 36 -0.60 7.94 6.81
C SER A 36 0.66 7.59 6.04
N ALA A 37 1.31 6.47 6.41
CA ALA A 37 2.52 6.02 5.72
C ALA A 37 2.19 5.56 4.29
N GLN A 38 1.12 4.79 4.12
CA GLN A 38 0.68 4.36 2.79
C GLN A 38 0.33 5.56 1.91
N ALA A 39 -0.39 6.55 2.46
CA ALA A 39 -0.77 7.75 1.72
C ALA A 39 0.47 8.52 1.25
N ALA A 40 1.43 8.73 2.13
CA ALA A 40 2.66 9.46 1.77
C ALA A 40 3.44 8.73 0.68
N ARG A 41 3.58 7.41 0.79
CA ARG A 41 4.33 6.62 -0.18
C ARG A 41 3.61 6.48 -1.51
N SER A 42 2.27 6.48 -1.50
CA SER A 42 1.48 6.36 -2.72
C SER A 42 1.69 7.51 -3.69
N GLU A 43 2.04 8.68 -3.20
CA GLU A 43 2.32 9.84 -4.06
C GLU A 43 3.45 9.55 -5.06
N ARG A 44 4.35 8.65 -4.70
CA ARG A 44 5.49 8.28 -5.56
C ARG A 44 5.04 7.48 -6.78
N ILE A 45 3.95 6.75 -6.69
CA ILE A 45 3.48 5.90 -7.80
C ILE A 45 2.39 6.56 -8.65
N LEU A 46 1.72 7.59 -8.15
CA LEU A 46 0.63 8.23 -8.88
C LEU A 46 1.00 8.62 -10.32
N PRO A 47 2.15 9.27 -10.57
CA PRO A 47 2.51 9.63 -11.94
C PRO A 47 2.87 8.43 -12.82
N LEU A 48 3.05 7.25 -12.25
CA LEU A 48 3.43 6.05 -12.99
C LEU A 48 2.23 5.19 -13.39
N LEU A 49 1.04 5.48 -12.85
CA LEU A 49 -0.14 4.65 -13.08
C LEU A 49 -0.63 4.76 -14.53
N THR A 50 -1.00 3.61 -15.10
CA THR A 50 -1.72 3.60 -16.36
C THR A 50 -3.13 4.13 -16.14
N GLN A 51 -3.86 4.43 -17.23
CA GLN A 51 -5.24 4.89 -17.11
C GLN A 51 -6.11 3.88 -16.36
N GLU A 52 -5.95 2.61 -16.66
CA GLU A 52 -6.68 1.53 -15.98
C GLU A 52 -6.38 1.51 -14.49
N GLU A 53 -5.09 1.59 -14.13
CA GLU A 53 -4.65 1.61 -12.73
C GLU A 53 -5.17 2.84 -12.01
N ALA A 54 -5.11 3.99 -12.65
CA ALA A 54 -5.62 5.23 -12.07
C ALA A 54 -7.12 5.15 -11.82
N ASP A 55 -7.87 4.51 -12.71
CA ASP A 55 -9.31 4.33 -12.54
C ASP A 55 -9.63 3.43 -11.33
N VAL A 56 -8.87 2.34 -11.16
CA VAL A 56 -9.02 1.45 -10.01
C VAL A 56 -8.70 2.20 -8.71
N PHE A 57 -7.61 2.95 -8.73
CA PHE A 57 -7.19 3.76 -7.58
C PHE A 57 -8.27 4.75 -7.18
N ARG A 58 -8.80 5.49 -8.14
CA ARG A 58 -9.85 6.47 -7.89
C ARG A 58 -11.12 5.83 -7.33
N ARG A 59 -11.53 4.68 -7.88
CA ARG A 59 -12.72 3.97 -7.40
C ARG A 59 -12.52 3.46 -5.97
N GLY A 60 -11.34 2.95 -5.65
CA GLY A 60 -11.01 2.52 -4.30
C GLY A 60 -11.05 3.67 -3.32
N ARG A 61 -10.51 4.82 -3.71
CA ARG A 61 -10.54 6.03 -2.91
C ARG A 61 -11.98 6.48 -2.62
N ASN A 62 -12.84 6.44 -3.64
CA ASN A 62 -14.22 6.90 -3.51
C ASN A 62 -15.12 5.91 -2.76
N SER A 63 -14.70 4.65 -2.62
CA SER A 63 -15.48 3.62 -1.93
C SER A 63 -15.19 3.55 -0.42
N SER A 64 -14.29 4.39 0.09
CA SER A 64 -13.93 4.36 1.51
C SER A 64 -15.13 4.62 2.41
N PRO A 65 -15.23 3.93 3.57
CA PRO A 65 -16.30 4.18 4.51
C PRO A 65 -16.21 5.60 5.09
N HIS A 66 -17.34 6.12 5.52
CA HIS A 66 -17.42 7.46 6.09
C HIS A 66 -16.78 7.56 7.47
N THR A 67 -16.68 6.44 8.19
CA THR A 67 -16.06 6.41 9.52
C THR A 67 -14.58 6.05 9.40
N VAL A 68 -13.73 6.87 10.00
CA VAL A 68 -12.29 6.65 9.99
C VAL A 68 -11.78 6.55 11.42
N SER A 69 -10.63 5.89 11.61
CA SER A 69 -10.01 5.82 12.93
C SER A 69 -9.49 7.20 13.32
N LYS A 70 -9.39 7.42 14.63
CA LYS A 70 -8.87 8.69 15.15
C LYS A 70 -7.39 8.90 14.85
N ALA A 71 -6.68 7.83 14.49
CA ALA A 71 -5.23 7.86 14.26
C ALA A 71 -4.85 8.33 12.86
N ALA A 72 -5.81 8.48 11.94
CA ALA A 72 -5.53 8.87 10.56
C ALA A 72 -6.55 9.89 10.09
N SER A 73 -6.12 10.80 9.20
CA SER A 73 -7.06 11.72 8.56
C SER A 73 -7.93 10.94 7.58
N ARG A 74 -9.10 11.50 7.26
CA ARG A 74 -9.99 10.89 6.28
C ARG A 74 -9.31 10.78 4.92
N ALA A 75 -8.55 11.80 4.52
CA ALA A 75 -7.83 11.79 3.24
C ALA A 75 -6.80 10.66 3.20
N ASP A 76 -6.02 10.50 4.26
CA ASP A 76 -5.04 9.42 4.35
C ASP A 76 -5.69 8.06 4.30
N TYR A 77 -6.80 7.89 5.01
CA TYR A 77 -7.54 6.63 5.02
C TYR A 77 -8.06 6.29 3.61
N GLN A 78 -8.62 7.28 2.92
CA GLN A 78 -9.12 7.09 1.56
C GLN A 78 -8.02 6.72 0.60
N THR A 79 -6.86 7.38 0.72
CA THR A 79 -5.69 7.08 -0.12
C THR A 79 -5.14 5.68 0.16
N ALA A 80 -5.05 5.29 1.44
CA ALA A 80 -4.61 3.94 1.80
C ALA A 80 -5.57 2.88 1.23
N THR A 81 -6.88 3.12 1.30
CA THR A 81 -7.88 2.24 0.72
C THR A 81 -7.69 2.12 -0.80
N ALA A 82 -7.36 3.23 -1.46
CA ALA A 82 -7.09 3.23 -2.90
C ALA A 82 -5.86 2.39 -3.25
N VAL A 83 -4.78 2.50 -2.47
CA VAL A 83 -3.57 1.68 -2.65
C VAL A 83 -3.91 0.20 -2.53
N GLU A 84 -4.66 -0.15 -1.49
CA GLU A 84 -5.05 -1.54 -1.26
C GLU A 84 -5.94 -2.06 -2.40
N ALA A 85 -6.85 -1.24 -2.90
CA ALA A 85 -7.69 -1.61 -4.04
C ALA A 85 -6.85 -1.89 -5.28
N LEU A 86 -5.88 -1.02 -5.57
CA LEU A 86 -4.99 -1.20 -6.72
C LEU A 86 -4.15 -2.47 -6.58
N PHE A 87 -3.57 -2.70 -5.41
CA PHE A 87 -2.73 -3.87 -5.18
C PHE A 87 -3.54 -5.16 -5.27
N GLY A 88 -4.75 -5.18 -4.70
CA GLY A 88 -5.64 -6.32 -4.82
C GLY A 88 -6.03 -6.62 -6.26
N TYR A 89 -6.33 -5.58 -7.03
CA TYR A 89 -6.67 -5.68 -8.44
C TYR A 89 -5.53 -6.31 -9.25
N LEU A 90 -4.32 -5.80 -9.09
CA LEU A 90 -3.16 -6.32 -9.81
C LEU A 90 -2.83 -7.75 -9.38
N TYR A 91 -2.99 -8.06 -8.10
CA TYR A 91 -2.79 -9.41 -7.59
C TYR A 91 -3.76 -10.40 -8.23
N LEU A 92 -5.05 -10.05 -8.28
CA LEU A 92 -6.07 -10.92 -8.88
C LEU A 92 -5.85 -11.14 -10.37
N GLN A 93 -5.22 -10.19 -11.05
CA GLN A 93 -4.87 -10.33 -12.46
C GLN A 93 -3.57 -11.08 -12.69
N GLY A 94 -2.88 -11.49 -11.63
CA GLY A 94 -1.60 -12.19 -11.74
C GLY A 94 -0.45 -11.30 -12.21
N ARG A 95 -0.59 -9.97 -12.09
CA ARG A 95 0.42 -9.02 -12.58
C ARG A 95 1.48 -8.75 -11.50
N THR A 96 2.19 -9.80 -11.14
CA THR A 96 3.18 -9.77 -10.07
C THR A 96 4.33 -8.81 -10.36
N ASP A 97 4.79 -8.77 -11.62
CA ASP A 97 5.87 -7.87 -12.02
C ASP A 97 5.48 -6.41 -11.80
N ARG A 98 4.25 -6.06 -12.14
CA ARG A 98 3.76 -4.70 -11.95
C ARG A 98 3.60 -4.36 -10.47
N LEU A 99 3.10 -5.30 -9.65
CA LEU A 99 3.03 -5.13 -8.21
C LEU A 99 4.40 -4.83 -7.62
N ASN A 100 5.40 -5.63 -8.00
CA ASN A 100 6.76 -5.44 -7.50
C ASN A 100 7.34 -4.10 -7.95
N GLU A 101 7.09 -3.70 -9.20
CA GLU A 101 7.57 -2.41 -9.72
C GLU A 101 7.02 -1.24 -8.90
N LEU A 102 5.70 -1.21 -8.69
CA LEU A 102 5.07 -0.14 -7.93
C LEU A 102 5.50 -0.17 -6.46
N PHE A 103 5.56 -1.36 -5.88
CA PHE A 103 5.98 -1.51 -4.49
C PHE A 103 7.41 -1.01 -4.27
N CYS A 104 8.32 -1.35 -5.17
CA CYS A 104 9.71 -0.89 -5.06
C CYS A 104 9.80 0.64 -5.08
N VAL A 105 9.02 1.29 -5.95
CA VAL A 105 8.97 2.76 -5.98
C VAL A 105 8.46 3.32 -4.66
N MET A 106 7.41 2.71 -4.10
CA MET A 106 6.87 3.16 -2.81
C MET A 106 7.87 3.03 -1.68
N MET A 107 8.73 2.02 -1.73
CA MET A 107 9.69 1.72 -0.66
C MET A 107 11.04 2.40 -0.86
N GLU A 108 11.25 3.12 -1.96
CA GLU A 108 12.49 3.85 -2.18
C GLU A 108 12.75 4.83 -1.05
N GLU A 109 14.00 4.84 -0.59
CA GLU A 109 14.47 5.81 0.39
C GLU A 109 15.27 6.89 -0.33
N ASN A 110 15.03 8.13 0.05
CA ASN A 110 15.77 9.27 -0.52
C ASN A 110 17.12 9.44 0.16
#